data_43c4d59f2afd003af7ba33026c31dc93
#
_entry.id   43c4d59f2afd003af7ba33026c31dc93
#
_cell.length_a   1.000
_cell.length_b   1.000
_cell.length_c   1.000
_cell.angle_alpha   90.00
_cell.angle_beta   90.00
_cell.angle_gamma   90.00
#
_symmetry.space_group_name_H-M   'P 1'
#
loop_
_entity.id
_entity.type
_entity.pdbx_description
1 polymer ?
#
loop_
_entity_poly.entity_id
_entity_poly.type
_entity_poly.pdbx_seq_one_letter_code
_entity_poly.pdbx_strand_id
1 'polypeptide(L)'
;MPKIISLPYGFWADWEVKPQWNLCNAAGPDEERVDPSKIKAVAQFLASQDRVLVCTHATFRFAVEQLGVDAFDDRLIAVDEFHHVSASADNRLGSQLVDFIHRDKAHIVAMTGSYFRGDALPVLTPEDEAKFETVTYTYYEQLNGYEHLKALNIGYFFYSGRYLTAIEAVLDPTKKTIVHIPSVNSRESTKDKIKEVDEIMQYLGEWQGADPQTGFHHVKLPDGRIIKIADLVDDSDGAKRGKVLAALKDPAHRNDRDHVDIIIALGMAKEGFDWIWCEHALTVGYRSSLTEIIQIIGRATRDAPNKESATFTNLIAEPDASEAAVVGAINDTLKAIAASLLMEQVLAPRFTFPARRTCGPRTFDIVFGSRNRSATRG
;
A
#
# COMPACT_ATOMS: atom_id res chain seq x y z
N MET A 1 17.05 -24.62 -6.91
CA MET A 1 16.30 -24.98 -5.70
C MET A 1 15.92 -23.70 -4.99
N PRO A 2 14.69 -23.53 -4.51
CA PRO A 2 14.32 -22.35 -3.75
C PRO A 2 15.16 -22.28 -2.48
N LYS A 3 15.68 -21.10 -2.19
CA LYS A 3 16.45 -20.85 -0.96
C LYS A 3 15.45 -20.55 0.15
N ILE A 4 15.32 -21.44 1.11
CA ILE A 4 14.49 -21.20 2.28
C ILE A 4 15.32 -20.45 3.31
N ILE A 5 14.89 -19.24 3.67
CA ILE A 5 15.50 -18.47 4.74
C ILE A 5 14.52 -18.51 5.92
N SER A 6 14.97 -19.04 7.05
CA SER A 6 14.22 -18.99 8.30
C SER A 6 14.48 -17.64 8.97
N LEU A 7 13.42 -16.87 9.20
CA LEU A 7 13.47 -15.66 10.01
C LEU A 7 12.83 -15.93 11.37
N PRO A 8 13.07 -15.07 12.37
CA PRO A 8 12.45 -15.21 13.71
C PRO A 8 10.92 -15.32 13.70
N TYR A 9 10.29 -14.84 12.64
CA TYR A 9 8.83 -14.71 12.49
C TYR A 9 8.24 -15.50 11.33
N GLY A 10 8.97 -16.45 10.73
CA GLY A 10 8.43 -17.26 9.66
C GLY A 10 9.46 -17.76 8.66
N PHE A 11 8.96 -18.44 7.64
CA PHE A 11 9.76 -18.95 6.54
C PHE A 11 9.67 -17.98 5.37
N TRP A 12 10.84 -17.60 4.85
CA TRP A 12 10.93 -16.91 3.58
C TRP A 12 11.45 -17.92 2.55
N ALA A 13 10.71 -18.05 1.47
CA ALA A 13 11.19 -18.75 0.30
C ALA A 13 11.53 -17.70 -0.76
N ASP A 14 12.81 -17.55 -1.06
CA ASP A 14 13.26 -16.81 -2.22
C ASP A 14 13.08 -17.73 -3.43
N TRP A 15 11.98 -17.52 -4.14
CA TRP A 15 11.63 -18.32 -5.31
C TRP A 15 12.19 -17.61 -6.52
N GLU A 16 13.22 -18.17 -7.11
CA GLU A 16 13.74 -17.66 -8.37
C GLU A 16 12.73 -17.93 -9.48
N VAL A 17 12.04 -16.86 -9.89
CA VAL A 17 11.16 -16.88 -11.06
C VAL A 17 12.02 -16.64 -12.30
N LYS A 18 12.01 -17.58 -13.23
CA LYS A 18 12.70 -17.37 -14.51
C LYS A 18 12.12 -16.15 -15.23
N PRO A 19 12.95 -15.29 -15.86
CA PRO A 19 12.46 -14.04 -16.47
C PRO A 19 11.29 -14.22 -17.44
N GLN A 20 11.29 -15.32 -18.23
CA GLN A 20 10.20 -15.62 -19.18
C GLN A 20 8.86 -15.97 -18.50
N TRP A 21 8.89 -16.33 -17.21
CA TRP A 21 7.70 -16.65 -16.43
C TRP A 21 7.26 -15.53 -15.49
N ASN A 22 7.93 -14.39 -15.53
CA ASN A 22 7.46 -13.16 -14.88
C ASN A 22 6.65 -12.32 -15.89
N LEU A 23 5.35 -12.52 -15.92
CA LEU A 23 4.42 -11.86 -16.83
C LEU A 23 3.81 -10.58 -16.24
N CYS A 24 4.31 -10.11 -15.10
CA CYS A 24 3.85 -8.89 -14.43
C CYS A 24 4.35 -7.60 -15.08
N ASN A 25 5.31 -7.65 -16.01
CA ASN A 25 5.77 -6.46 -16.71
C ASN A 25 4.62 -5.86 -17.52
N ALA A 26 4.21 -4.67 -17.10
CA ALA A 26 3.09 -3.94 -17.64
C ALA A 26 3.24 -3.72 -19.15
N ALA A 27 2.32 -4.26 -19.90
CA ALA A 27 1.88 -3.59 -21.12
C ALA A 27 0.99 -2.43 -20.66
N GLY A 28 1.31 -1.21 -21.04
CA GLY A 28 0.61 0.04 -20.91
C GLY A 28 -0.77 0.15 -20.21
N PRO A 29 -1.41 1.33 -20.22
CA PRO A 29 -2.55 1.67 -19.37
C PRO A 29 -3.86 0.90 -19.64
N ASP A 30 -3.90 0.05 -20.67
CA ASP A 30 -5.10 -0.72 -21.04
C ASP A 30 -5.09 -2.10 -20.36
N GLU A 31 -5.54 -2.14 -19.10
CA GLU A 31 -5.82 -3.40 -18.37
C GLU A 31 -6.88 -4.29 -19.07
N GLU A 32 -7.58 -3.75 -20.06
CA GLU A 32 -8.61 -4.47 -20.82
C GLU A 32 -8.06 -5.33 -21.96
N ARG A 33 -6.80 -5.13 -22.38
CA ARG A 33 -6.15 -5.91 -23.45
C ARG A 33 -4.90 -6.58 -22.94
N VAL A 34 -5.02 -7.84 -22.58
CA VAL A 34 -3.84 -8.67 -22.32
C VAL A 34 -3.21 -9.07 -23.64
N ASP A 35 -1.90 -8.86 -23.74
CA ASP A 35 -1.09 -9.30 -24.88
C ASP A 35 -1.29 -10.82 -25.07
N PRO A 36 -1.75 -11.30 -26.24
CA PRO A 36 -1.92 -12.72 -26.54
C PRO A 36 -0.66 -13.55 -26.30
N SER A 37 0.51 -12.93 -26.36
CA SER A 37 1.78 -13.58 -26.06
C SER A 37 1.88 -14.04 -24.61
N LYS A 38 1.28 -13.30 -23.66
CA LYS A 38 1.26 -13.67 -22.23
C LYS A 38 0.43 -14.92 -21.96
N ILE A 39 -0.71 -15.07 -22.62
CA ILE A 39 -1.55 -16.28 -22.49
C ILE A 39 -0.82 -17.48 -23.09
N LYS A 40 -0.16 -17.31 -24.23
CA LYS A 40 0.68 -18.34 -24.83
C LYS A 40 1.82 -18.75 -23.89
N ALA A 41 2.42 -17.79 -23.18
CA ALA A 41 3.44 -18.06 -22.18
C ALA A 41 2.88 -18.86 -21.00
N VAL A 42 1.65 -18.58 -20.53
CA VAL A 42 0.98 -19.40 -19.49
C VAL A 42 0.80 -20.83 -19.99
N ALA A 43 0.29 -21.03 -21.21
CA ALA A 43 0.14 -22.38 -21.78
C ALA A 43 1.48 -23.14 -21.89
N GLN A 44 2.55 -22.45 -22.31
CA GLN A 44 3.89 -23.02 -22.37
C GLN A 44 4.42 -23.39 -20.96
N PHE A 45 4.17 -22.52 -19.96
CA PHE A 45 4.52 -22.81 -18.59
C PHE A 45 3.81 -24.06 -18.07
N LEU A 46 2.51 -24.18 -18.28
CA LEU A 46 1.72 -25.34 -17.84
C LEU A 46 2.21 -26.65 -18.46
N ALA A 47 2.75 -26.60 -19.69
CA ALA A 47 3.35 -27.75 -20.37
C ALA A 47 4.82 -27.99 -20.00
N SER A 48 5.45 -27.10 -19.24
CA SER A 48 6.86 -27.17 -18.86
C SER A 48 7.08 -27.92 -17.53
N GLN A 49 8.34 -28.18 -17.19
CA GLN A 49 8.74 -28.69 -15.87
C GLN A 49 9.06 -27.57 -14.87
N ASP A 50 8.86 -26.31 -15.27
CA ASP A 50 9.11 -25.17 -14.42
C ASP A 50 8.00 -25.03 -13.36
N ARG A 51 8.36 -24.51 -12.18
CA ARG A 51 7.50 -24.61 -11.00
C ARG A 51 6.79 -23.31 -10.63
N VAL A 52 7.31 -22.17 -11.06
CA VAL A 52 6.80 -20.85 -10.64
C VAL A 52 6.56 -19.96 -11.83
N LEU A 53 5.35 -19.46 -11.94
CA LEU A 53 4.93 -18.40 -12.85
C LEU A 53 4.27 -17.30 -12.04
N VAL A 54 4.60 -16.05 -12.36
CA VAL A 54 3.96 -14.86 -11.76
C VAL A 54 3.29 -14.06 -12.86
N CYS A 55 2.03 -13.72 -12.65
CA CYS A 55 1.28 -12.91 -13.60
C CYS A 55 0.28 -11.99 -12.88
N THR A 56 -0.28 -11.02 -13.61
CA THR A 56 -1.36 -10.18 -13.09
C THR A 56 -2.69 -10.95 -13.05
N HIS A 57 -3.63 -10.50 -12.22
CA HIS A 57 -5.01 -11.04 -12.19
C HIS A 57 -5.66 -11.04 -13.59
N ALA A 58 -5.44 -9.98 -14.36
CA ALA A 58 -5.95 -9.89 -15.73
C ALA A 58 -5.37 -11.00 -16.64
N THR A 59 -4.05 -11.21 -16.62
CA THR A 59 -3.41 -12.27 -17.39
C THR A 59 -3.93 -13.65 -16.98
N PHE A 60 -4.07 -13.92 -15.68
CA PHE A 60 -4.60 -15.18 -15.17
C PHE A 60 -6.04 -15.40 -15.64
N ARG A 61 -6.91 -14.39 -15.47
CA ARG A 61 -8.31 -14.45 -15.90
C ARG A 61 -8.44 -14.82 -17.38
N PHE A 62 -7.72 -14.14 -18.26
CA PHE A 62 -7.76 -14.43 -19.69
C PHE A 62 -7.15 -15.79 -20.05
N ALA A 63 -6.13 -16.23 -19.32
CA ALA A 63 -5.58 -17.56 -19.52
C ALA A 63 -6.59 -18.64 -19.15
N VAL A 64 -7.32 -18.49 -18.05
CA VAL A 64 -8.41 -19.43 -17.66
C VAL A 64 -9.54 -19.41 -18.69
N GLU A 65 -9.94 -18.25 -19.19
CA GLU A 65 -10.96 -18.14 -20.25
C GLU A 65 -10.59 -18.89 -21.54
N GLN A 66 -9.29 -18.88 -21.91
CA GLN A 66 -8.84 -19.51 -23.17
C GLN A 66 -8.43 -20.98 -23.01
N LEU A 67 -7.84 -21.35 -21.88
CA LEU A 67 -7.28 -22.68 -21.67
C LEU A 67 -8.25 -23.62 -20.95
N GLY A 68 -9.27 -23.08 -20.29
CA GLY A 68 -10.17 -23.82 -19.42
C GLY A 68 -9.61 -23.98 -18.01
N VAL A 69 -10.53 -24.21 -17.06
CA VAL A 69 -10.20 -24.41 -15.62
C VAL A 69 -9.41 -25.70 -15.42
N ASP A 70 -9.67 -26.71 -16.22
CA ASP A 70 -9.02 -28.03 -16.18
C ASP A 70 -7.52 -28.00 -16.53
N ALA A 71 -7.08 -27.02 -17.31
CA ALA A 71 -5.65 -26.81 -17.59
C ALA A 71 -4.81 -26.53 -16.33
N PHE A 72 -5.46 -26.12 -15.25
CA PHE A 72 -4.83 -25.77 -13.98
C PHE A 72 -4.99 -26.84 -12.89
N ASP A 73 -5.48 -28.04 -13.22
CA ASP A 73 -5.57 -29.15 -12.29
C ASP A 73 -4.19 -29.48 -11.71
N ASP A 74 -4.14 -29.92 -10.47
CA ASP A 74 -2.94 -30.25 -9.71
C ASP A 74 -1.94 -29.07 -9.55
N ARG A 75 -2.45 -27.83 -9.62
CA ARG A 75 -1.65 -26.61 -9.44
C ARG A 75 -2.00 -25.92 -8.12
N LEU A 76 -1.00 -25.19 -7.60
CA LEU A 76 -1.21 -24.20 -6.54
C LEU A 76 -1.44 -22.84 -7.17
N ILE A 77 -2.59 -22.26 -6.93
CA ILE A 77 -2.99 -20.93 -7.38
C ILE A 77 -2.92 -20.00 -6.17
N ALA A 78 -1.91 -19.14 -6.12
CA ALA A 78 -1.77 -18.12 -5.07
C ALA A 78 -2.28 -16.78 -5.59
N VAL A 79 -3.33 -16.26 -4.98
CA VAL A 79 -3.98 -14.99 -5.35
C VAL A 79 -3.65 -13.96 -4.29
N ASP A 80 -2.81 -12.99 -4.65
CA ASP A 80 -2.49 -11.84 -3.81
C ASP A 80 -3.57 -10.76 -3.96
N GLU A 81 -3.71 -9.89 -2.94
CA GLU A 81 -4.77 -8.87 -2.88
C GLU A 81 -6.18 -9.45 -3.16
N PHE A 82 -6.47 -10.57 -2.51
CA PHE A 82 -7.69 -11.34 -2.74
C PHE A 82 -8.98 -10.54 -2.51
N HIS A 83 -8.91 -9.44 -1.78
CA HIS A 83 -10.05 -8.53 -1.59
C HIS A 83 -10.53 -7.86 -2.89
N HIS A 84 -9.75 -7.87 -3.98
CA HIS A 84 -10.19 -7.45 -5.30
C HIS A 84 -11.09 -8.49 -5.99
N VAL A 85 -11.11 -9.72 -5.49
CA VAL A 85 -12.06 -10.75 -5.90
C VAL A 85 -13.38 -10.47 -5.19
N SER A 86 -14.50 -10.73 -5.85
CA SER A 86 -15.83 -10.59 -5.24
C SER A 86 -16.74 -11.69 -5.74
N ALA A 87 -17.66 -12.13 -4.90
CA ALA A 87 -18.71 -13.07 -5.26
C ALA A 87 -19.76 -12.47 -6.21
N SER A 88 -19.63 -11.21 -6.61
CA SER A 88 -20.52 -10.59 -7.61
C SER A 88 -20.39 -11.28 -8.95
N ALA A 89 -21.52 -11.50 -9.61
CA ALA A 89 -21.56 -12.10 -10.95
C ALA A 89 -20.81 -11.28 -12.02
N ASP A 90 -20.61 -9.99 -11.78
CA ASP A 90 -19.85 -9.10 -12.67
C ASP A 90 -18.33 -9.24 -12.50
N ASN A 91 -17.87 -9.90 -11.42
CA ASN A 91 -16.45 -10.14 -11.18
C ASN A 91 -16.03 -11.48 -11.81
N ARG A 92 -15.49 -11.41 -13.02
CA ARG A 92 -15.06 -12.60 -13.77
C ARG A 92 -14.01 -13.45 -13.06
N LEU A 93 -13.07 -12.82 -12.35
CA LEU A 93 -12.08 -13.54 -11.57
C LEU A 93 -12.74 -14.29 -10.41
N GLY A 94 -13.70 -13.66 -9.74
CA GLY A 94 -14.50 -14.29 -8.70
C GLY A 94 -15.23 -15.53 -9.20
N SER A 95 -15.92 -15.43 -10.34
CA SER A 95 -16.62 -16.57 -10.95
C SER A 95 -15.66 -17.72 -11.26
N GLN A 96 -14.50 -17.43 -11.86
CA GLN A 96 -13.50 -18.45 -12.17
C GLN A 96 -12.95 -19.14 -10.91
N LEU A 97 -12.73 -18.39 -9.83
CA LEU A 97 -12.30 -18.97 -8.56
C LEU A 97 -13.36 -19.89 -7.95
N VAL A 98 -14.63 -19.53 -8.06
CA VAL A 98 -15.75 -20.43 -7.69
C VAL A 98 -15.70 -21.72 -8.50
N ASP A 99 -15.44 -21.65 -9.80
CA ASP A 99 -15.28 -22.83 -10.65
C ASP A 99 -14.12 -23.72 -10.18
N PHE A 100 -12.97 -23.15 -9.81
CA PHE A 100 -11.85 -23.90 -9.22
C PHE A 100 -12.23 -24.54 -7.87
N ILE A 101 -12.91 -23.79 -7.00
CA ILE A 101 -13.35 -24.27 -5.68
C ILE A 101 -14.34 -25.44 -5.84
N HIS A 102 -15.27 -25.35 -6.77
CA HIS A 102 -16.25 -26.41 -7.01
C HIS A 102 -15.65 -27.63 -7.71
N ARG A 103 -14.67 -27.40 -8.59
CA ARG A 103 -13.96 -28.49 -9.27
C ARG A 103 -13.08 -29.31 -8.33
N ASP A 104 -12.55 -28.70 -7.26
CA ASP A 104 -11.74 -29.33 -6.22
C ASP A 104 -10.53 -30.11 -6.77
N LYS A 105 -9.83 -29.53 -7.76
CA LYS A 105 -8.66 -30.11 -8.42
C LYS A 105 -7.42 -29.25 -8.35
N ALA A 106 -7.52 -28.04 -7.80
CA ALA A 106 -6.45 -27.09 -7.60
C ALA A 106 -6.37 -26.69 -6.13
N HIS A 107 -5.19 -26.36 -5.65
CA HIS A 107 -5.01 -25.77 -4.33
C HIS A 107 -5.04 -24.23 -4.47
N ILE A 108 -5.80 -23.56 -3.63
CA ILE A 108 -5.94 -22.11 -3.66
C ILE A 108 -5.37 -21.53 -2.37
N VAL A 109 -4.46 -20.56 -2.51
CA VAL A 109 -4.00 -19.71 -1.41
C VAL A 109 -4.48 -18.29 -1.68
N ALA A 110 -5.43 -17.83 -0.89
CA ALA A 110 -5.98 -16.50 -0.95
C ALA A 110 -5.26 -15.61 0.09
N MET A 111 -4.57 -14.58 -0.37
CA MET A 111 -3.79 -13.68 0.47
C MET A 111 -4.35 -12.27 0.40
N THR A 112 -4.52 -11.62 1.54
CA THR A 112 -4.96 -10.22 1.58
C THR A 112 -4.53 -9.56 2.89
N GLY A 113 -4.10 -8.31 2.80
CA GLY A 113 -3.82 -7.49 3.97
C GLY A 113 -5.09 -6.99 4.68
N SER A 114 -6.25 -7.07 4.00
CA SER A 114 -7.55 -6.73 4.57
C SER A 114 -8.63 -7.54 3.90
N TYR A 115 -9.17 -8.52 4.63
CA TYR A 115 -10.31 -9.31 4.14
C TYR A 115 -11.60 -8.49 4.14
N PHE A 116 -11.68 -7.47 4.99
CA PHE A 116 -12.84 -6.61 5.11
C PHE A 116 -12.80 -5.48 4.09
N ARG A 117 -13.66 -5.53 3.09
CA ARG A 117 -13.73 -4.54 1.99
C ARG A 117 -14.44 -3.25 2.37
N GLY A 118 -15.24 -3.27 3.42
CA GLY A 118 -16.09 -2.13 3.81
C GLY A 118 -17.36 -1.99 2.97
N ASP A 119 -17.59 -2.88 2.00
CA ASP A 119 -18.85 -2.98 1.25
C ASP A 119 -19.72 -4.17 1.75
N ALA A 120 -20.95 -4.23 1.31
CA ALA A 120 -21.91 -5.28 1.71
C ALA A 120 -21.73 -6.60 0.93
N LEU A 121 -20.81 -6.65 -0.03
CA LEU A 121 -20.61 -7.84 -0.86
C LEU A 121 -19.50 -8.71 -0.27
N PRO A 122 -19.77 -9.99 0.02
CA PRO A 122 -18.73 -10.90 0.48
C PRO A 122 -17.72 -11.19 -0.64
N VAL A 123 -16.49 -11.48 -0.25
CA VAL A 123 -15.44 -11.91 -1.19
C VAL A 123 -15.76 -13.30 -1.74
N LEU A 124 -16.17 -14.20 -0.85
CA LEU A 124 -16.67 -15.54 -1.18
C LEU A 124 -18.07 -15.74 -0.58
N THR A 125 -18.83 -16.69 -1.11
CA THR A 125 -20.03 -17.15 -0.42
C THR A 125 -19.66 -17.87 0.88
N PRO A 126 -20.52 -17.89 1.91
CA PRO A 126 -20.23 -18.63 3.14
C PRO A 126 -19.93 -20.13 2.90
N GLU A 127 -20.54 -20.72 1.89
CA GLU A 127 -20.33 -22.11 1.50
C GLU A 127 -18.94 -22.35 0.91
N ASP A 128 -18.46 -21.43 0.07
CA ASP A 128 -17.15 -21.50 -0.52
C ASP A 128 -16.06 -21.15 0.51
N GLU A 129 -16.32 -20.16 1.36
CA GLU A 129 -15.42 -19.79 2.46
C GLU A 129 -15.20 -20.94 3.45
N ALA A 130 -16.22 -21.73 3.72
CA ALA A 130 -16.13 -22.90 4.61
C ALA A 130 -15.17 -24.00 4.10
N LYS A 131 -14.74 -23.95 2.83
CA LYS A 131 -13.74 -24.86 2.26
C LYS A 131 -12.31 -24.41 2.50
N PHE A 132 -12.11 -23.20 3.01
CA PHE A 132 -10.79 -22.66 3.30
C PHE A 132 -10.43 -22.84 4.78
N GLU A 133 -9.17 -23.17 5.01
CA GLU A 133 -8.57 -23.00 6.32
C GLU A 133 -8.05 -21.57 6.45
N THR A 134 -8.54 -20.85 7.46
CA THR A 134 -8.18 -19.44 7.66
C THR A 134 -6.97 -19.33 8.58
N VAL A 135 -5.91 -18.69 8.09
CA VAL A 135 -4.74 -18.31 8.87
C VAL A 135 -4.73 -16.79 8.97
N THR A 136 -4.85 -16.28 10.18
CA THR A 136 -4.85 -14.85 10.45
C THR A 136 -3.57 -14.46 11.19
N TYR A 137 -2.90 -13.43 10.69
CA TYR A 137 -1.79 -12.77 11.36
C TYR A 137 -2.14 -11.31 11.54
N THR A 138 -2.51 -10.97 12.76
CA THR A 138 -3.05 -9.64 13.06
C THR A 138 -1.96 -8.58 12.97
N TYR A 139 -2.35 -7.34 12.68
CA TYR A 139 -1.43 -6.21 12.70
C TYR A 139 -0.79 -6.00 14.08
N TYR A 140 -1.52 -6.29 15.13
CA TYR A 140 -1.02 -6.26 16.50
C TYR A 140 0.09 -7.29 16.74
N GLU A 141 -0.07 -8.52 16.24
CA GLU A 141 0.99 -9.55 16.28
C GLU A 141 2.21 -9.11 15.50
N GLN A 142 1.99 -8.52 14.33
CA GLN A 142 3.07 -7.98 13.50
C GLN A 142 3.84 -6.87 14.23
N LEU A 143 3.16 -5.87 14.79
CA LEU A 143 3.79 -4.79 15.54
C LEU A 143 4.52 -5.27 16.78
N ASN A 144 3.97 -6.26 17.50
CA ASN A 144 4.64 -6.86 18.65
C ASN A 144 5.90 -7.65 18.27
N GLY A 145 5.95 -8.17 17.05
CA GLY A 145 7.12 -8.85 16.50
C GLY A 145 8.21 -7.89 16.02
N TYR A 146 7.94 -6.61 15.87
CA TYR A 146 8.92 -5.64 15.40
C TYR A 146 9.97 -5.30 16.47
N GLU A 147 11.21 -5.19 16.02
CA GLU A 147 12.35 -4.86 16.88
C GLU A 147 12.40 -3.36 17.20
N HIS A 148 12.14 -2.52 16.22
CA HIS A 148 12.35 -1.08 16.29
C HIS A 148 11.04 -0.28 16.38
N LEU A 149 10.10 -0.49 15.47
CA LEU A 149 8.85 0.27 15.40
C LEU A 149 7.92 -0.08 16.57
N LYS A 150 7.59 0.90 17.42
CA LYS A 150 6.78 0.71 18.65
C LYS A 150 5.50 1.52 18.65
N ALA A 151 5.36 2.52 17.77
CA ALA A 151 4.20 3.40 17.77
C ALA A 151 3.75 3.74 16.34
N LEU A 152 2.43 3.86 16.17
CA LEU A 152 1.79 4.42 14.99
C LEU A 152 0.92 5.59 15.40
N ASN A 153 1.20 6.76 14.86
CA ASN A 153 0.45 7.98 15.06
C ASN A 153 -0.48 8.20 13.86
N ILE A 154 -1.77 8.43 14.10
CA ILE A 154 -2.74 8.73 13.06
C ILE A 154 -3.26 10.14 13.27
N GLY A 155 -3.05 11.02 12.28
CA GLY A 155 -3.43 12.41 12.31
C GLY A 155 -4.35 12.81 11.16
N TYR A 156 -5.22 13.78 11.45
CA TYR A 156 -6.03 14.46 10.44
C TYR A 156 -5.73 15.95 10.54
N PHE A 157 -5.47 16.56 9.38
CA PHE A 157 -5.27 18.00 9.28
C PHE A 157 -6.34 18.58 8.38
N PHE A 158 -7.13 19.50 8.93
CA PHE A 158 -8.15 20.21 8.17
C PHE A 158 -7.57 21.49 7.61
N TYR A 159 -7.83 21.75 6.34
CA TYR A 159 -7.37 22.95 5.67
C TYR A 159 -8.49 23.63 4.91
N SER A 160 -8.41 24.96 4.86
CA SER A 160 -9.18 25.82 3.96
C SER A 160 -8.27 26.32 2.85
N GLY A 161 -8.78 26.41 1.63
CA GLY A 161 -8.02 26.84 0.46
C GLY A 161 -7.26 25.71 -0.24
N ARG A 162 -5.97 25.93 -0.54
CA ARG A 162 -5.16 24.98 -1.32
C ARG A 162 -4.50 23.94 -0.41
N TYR A 163 -4.57 22.68 -0.79
CA TYR A 163 -3.93 21.60 -0.04
C TYR A 163 -2.39 21.71 -0.01
N LEU A 164 -1.79 22.36 -1.00
CA LEU A 164 -0.34 22.57 -1.05
C LEU A 164 0.16 23.41 0.14
N THR A 165 -0.61 24.44 0.56
CA THR A 165 -0.31 25.18 1.78
C THR A 165 -0.44 24.32 3.04
N ALA A 166 -1.35 23.35 3.03
CA ALA A 166 -1.46 22.40 4.14
C ALA A 166 -0.29 21.41 4.17
N ILE A 167 0.20 20.98 3.00
CA ILE A 167 1.43 20.16 2.92
C ILE A 167 2.59 20.91 3.53
N GLU A 168 2.80 22.17 3.19
CA GLU A 168 3.87 23.02 3.78
C GLU A 168 3.82 23.02 5.31
N ALA A 169 2.62 23.09 5.88
CA ALA A 169 2.44 23.13 7.33
C ALA A 169 2.72 21.81 8.07
N VAL A 170 2.65 20.66 7.37
CA VAL A 170 2.77 19.32 8.01
C VAL A 170 3.93 18.48 7.51
N LEU A 171 4.55 18.84 6.39
CA LEU A 171 5.67 18.10 5.81
C LEU A 171 6.96 18.45 6.55
N ASP A 172 7.48 17.49 7.29
CA ASP A 172 8.74 17.60 8.00
C ASP A 172 9.87 16.99 7.15
N PRO A 173 10.81 17.82 6.62
CA PRO A 173 11.89 17.34 5.77
C PRO A 173 12.97 16.54 6.53
N THR A 174 12.84 16.38 7.85
CA THR A 174 13.72 15.50 8.65
C THR A 174 13.21 14.05 8.66
N LYS A 175 11.94 13.83 8.26
CA LYS A 175 11.30 12.54 8.22
C LYS A 175 11.33 11.93 6.83
N LYS A 176 11.56 10.64 6.76
CA LYS A 176 11.40 9.87 5.51
C LYS A 176 9.91 9.76 5.17
N THR A 177 9.48 10.47 4.13
CA THR A 177 8.04 10.71 3.89
C THR A 177 7.59 10.21 2.52
N ILE A 178 6.43 9.55 2.47
CA ILE A 178 5.67 9.35 1.23
C ILE A 178 4.53 10.35 1.20
N VAL A 179 4.49 11.20 0.17
CA VAL A 179 3.42 12.16 -0.07
C VAL A 179 2.53 11.64 -1.19
N HIS A 180 1.28 11.34 -0.86
CA HIS A 180 0.27 10.94 -1.84
C HIS A 180 -0.57 12.16 -2.23
N ILE A 181 -0.26 12.77 -3.38
CA ILE A 181 -1.06 13.88 -3.91
C ILE A 181 -2.34 13.35 -4.58
N PRO A 182 -3.40 14.19 -4.68
CA PRO A 182 -4.66 13.78 -5.28
C PRO A 182 -4.50 13.45 -6.78
N SER A 183 -5.33 12.55 -7.30
CA SER A 183 -5.40 12.33 -8.74
C SER A 183 -5.94 13.56 -9.45
N VAL A 184 -5.62 13.74 -10.74
CA VAL A 184 -6.11 14.87 -11.55
C VAL A 184 -7.64 14.97 -11.62
N ASN A 185 -8.35 13.88 -11.36
CA ASN A 185 -9.80 13.83 -11.34
C ASN A 185 -10.41 14.20 -9.98
N SER A 186 -9.58 14.31 -8.95
CA SER A 186 -10.02 14.74 -7.62
C SER A 186 -10.43 16.21 -7.59
N ARG A 187 -11.33 16.56 -6.67
CA ARG A 187 -11.76 17.95 -6.44
C ARG A 187 -10.64 18.80 -5.86
N GLU A 188 -9.74 18.20 -5.10
CA GLU A 188 -8.62 18.85 -4.44
C GLU A 188 -7.46 19.18 -5.41
N SER A 189 -7.37 18.47 -6.54
CA SER A 189 -6.30 18.68 -7.53
C SER A 189 -6.44 20.01 -8.26
N THR A 190 -5.30 20.67 -8.50
CA THR A 190 -5.22 21.85 -9.39
C THR A 190 -5.32 21.49 -10.87
N LYS A 191 -5.39 20.20 -11.20
CA LYS A 191 -5.37 19.59 -12.55
C LYS A 191 -3.99 19.62 -13.24
N ASP A 192 -2.99 20.22 -12.61
CA ASP A 192 -1.61 20.27 -13.09
C ASP A 192 -0.68 19.60 -12.06
N LYS A 193 -0.60 18.28 -12.14
CA LYS A 193 0.14 17.45 -11.20
C LYS A 193 1.65 17.74 -11.19
N ILE A 194 2.22 18.11 -12.35
CA ILE A 194 3.66 18.44 -12.44
C ILE A 194 3.92 19.71 -11.65
N LYS A 195 3.08 20.73 -11.85
CA LYS A 195 3.17 21.98 -11.11
C LYS A 195 2.97 21.77 -9.61
N GLU A 196 2.07 20.85 -9.21
CA GLU A 196 1.86 20.51 -7.79
C GLU A 196 3.14 19.94 -7.15
N VAL A 197 3.87 19.08 -7.87
CA VAL A 197 5.16 18.54 -7.41
C VAL A 197 6.22 19.64 -7.32
N ASP A 198 6.30 20.50 -8.34
CA ASP A 198 7.25 21.62 -8.36
C ASP A 198 6.99 22.58 -7.18
N GLU A 199 5.74 22.90 -6.87
CA GLU A 199 5.37 23.75 -5.73
C GLU A 199 5.78 23.08 -4.40
N ILE A 200 5.58 21.78 -4.23
CA ILE A 200 6.04 21.05 -3.03
C ILE A 200 7.56 21.16 -2.88
N MET A 201 8.31 20.97 -3.97
CA MET A 201 9.77 21.10 -3.93
C MET A 201 10.22 22.53 -3.60
N GLN A 202 9.52 23.55 -4.14
CA GLN A 202 9.80 24.95 -3.86
C GLN A 202 9.55 25.33 -2.39
N TYR A 203 8.52 24.76 -1.75
CA TYR A 203 8.29 24.97 -0.31
C TYR A 203 9.42 24.39 0.54
N LEU A 204 9.97 23.24 0.11
CA LEU A 204 11.07 22.61 0.83
C LEU A 204 12.38 23.38 0.70
N GLY A 205 12.66 23.96 -0.46
CA GLY A 205 13.89 24.70 -0.67
C GLY A 205 14.25 24.96 -2.13
N GLU A 206 15.53 25.14 -2.38
CA GLU A 206 16.08 25.45 -3.69
C GLU A 206 16.39 24.17 -4.48
N TRP A 207 15.73 23.99 -5.63
CA TRP A 207 16.00 22.86 -6.51
C TRP A 207 17.39 22.95 -7.14
N GLN A 208 18.19 21.88 -7.01
CA GLN A 208 19.57 21.79 -7.47
C GLN A 208 19.75 20.94 -8.73
N GLY A 209 18.69 20.38 -9.26
CA GLY A 209 18.72 19.47 -10.40
C GLY A 209 18.26 18.07 -10.08
N ALA A 210 18.26 17.21 -11.10
CA ALA A 210 17.97 15.79 -10.98
C ALA A 210 19.24 14.96 -11.18
N ASP A 211 19.41 13.94 -10.34
CA ASP A 211 20.51 13.00 -10.47
C ASP A 211 20.38 12.18 -11.77
N PRO A 212 21.43 12.15 -12.62
CA PRO A 212 21.35 11.47 -13.91
C PRO A 212 21.21 9.94 -13.81
N GLN A 213 21.62 9.33 -12.69
CA GLN A 213 21.58 7.88 -12.50
C GLN A 213 20.24 7.42 -11.91
N THR A 214 19.79 8.07 -10.85
CA THR A 214 18.56 7.68 -10.14
C THR A 214 17.32 8.41 -10.63
N GLY A 215 17.47 9.60 -11.20
CA GLY A 215 16.38 10.51 -11.53
C GLY A 215 15.80 11.24 -10.32
N PHE A 216 16.38 11.11 -9.14
CA PHE A 216 15.92 11.82 -7.94
C PHE A 216 16.24 13.30 -8.03
N HIS A 217 15.29 14.14 -7.63
CA HIS A 217 15.51 15.58 -7.51
C HIS A 217 16.29 15.89 -6.24
N HIS A 218 17.26 16.78 -6.36
CA HIS A 218 18.00 17.32 -5.23
C HIS A 218 17.42 18.68 -4.86
N VAL A 219 17.06 18.85 -3.59
CA VAL A 219 16.53 20.12 -3.07
C VAL A 219 17.34 20.53 -1.85
N LYS A 220 17.90 21.74 -1.90
CA LYS A 220 18.67 22.32 -0.81
C LYS A 220 17.74 23.04 0.15
N LEU A 221 17.65 22.54 1.36
CA LEU A 221 16.86 23.11 2.45
C LEU A 221 17.45 24.44 2.94
N PRO A 222 16.67 25.28 3.64
CA PRO A 222 17.16 26.54 4.24
C PRO A 222 18.33 26.36 5.22
N ASP A 223 18.43 25.19 5.86
CA ASP A 223 19.53 24.84 6.78
C ASP A 223 20.81 24.36 6.06
N GLY A 224 20.79 24.30 4.73
CA GLY A 224 21.90 23.91 3.87
C GLY A 224 21.98 22.42 3.57
N ARG A 225 21.18 21.55 4.19
CA ARG A 225 21.09 20.12 3.84
C ARG A 225 20.51 19.96 2.43
N ILE A 226 20.94 18.93 1.73
CA ILE A 226 20.38 18.53 0.44
C ILE A 226 19.59 17.25 0.65
N ILE A 227 18.31 17.30 0.32
CA ILE A 227 17.42 16.13 0.35
C ILE A 227 17.17 15.61 -1.06
N LYS A 228 16.86 14.32 -1.13
CA LYS A 228 16.60 13.58 -2.37
C LYS A 228 15.13 13.25 -2.46
N ILE A 229 14.49 13.67 -3.55
CA ILE A 229 13.05 13.50 -3.78
C ILE A 229 12.82 12.61 -5.01
N ALA A 230 12.13 11.51 -4.82
CA ALA A 230 11.70 10.63 -5.90
C ALA A 230 10.30 11.08 -6.39
N ASP A 231 10.23 11.56 -7.62
CA ASP A 231 8.98 11.93 -8.28
C ASP A 231 8.42 10.75 -9.09
N LEU A 232 7.29 10.20 -8.63
CA LEU A 232 6.53 9.15 -9.30
C LEU A 232 5.26 9.68 -9.97
N VAL A 233 5.09 11.00 -10.01
CA VAL A 233 3.91 11.67 -10.56
C VAL A 233 4.08 12.01 -12.02
N ASP A 234 5.30 12.41 -12.42
CA ASP A 234 5.60 12.74 -13.82
C ASP A 234 5.60 11.48 -14.68
N ASP A 235 4.53 11.32 -15.47
CA ASP A 235 4.38 10.24 -16.45
C ASP A 235 4.54 10.75 -17.90
N SER A 236 4.93 12.01 -18.08
CA SER A 236 5.16 12.62 -19.40
C SER A 236 6.29 11.93 -20.18
N ASP A 237 7.26 11.36 -19.45
CA ASP A 237 8.34 10.56 -19.96
C ASP A 237 8.44 9.24 -19.18
N GLY A 238 7.93 8.16 -19.77
CA GLY A 238 7.99 6.83 -19.15
C GLY A 238 9.41 6.36 -18.83
N ALA A 239 10.43 6.87 -19.51
CA ALA A 239 11.83 6.56 -19.22
C ALA A 239 12.29 7.21 -17.90
N LYS A 240 11.88 8.44 -17.61
CA LYS A 240 12.21 9.11 -16.34
C LYS A 240 11.59 8.36 -15.16
N ARG A 241 10.29 8.10 -15.22
CA ARG A 241 9.60 7.35 -14.17
C ARG A 241 10.18 5.95 -13.99
N GLY A 242 10.48 5.26 -15.10
CA GLY A 242 11.13 3.95 -15.08
C GLY A 242 12.48 3.96 -14.37
N LYS A 243 13.28 5.02 -14.56
CA LYS A 243 14.56 5.21 -13.88
C LYS A 243 14.37 5.39 -12.37
N VAL A 244 13.46 6.27 -11.95
CA VAL A 244 13.14 6.51 -10.53
C VAL A 244 12.67 5.21 -9.86
N LEU A 245 11.78 4.47 -10.51
CA LEU A 245 11.29 3.18 -10.00
C LEU A 245 12.41 2.14 -9.91
N ALA A 246 13.30 2.07 -10.89
CA ALA A 246 14.45 1.16 -10.86
C ALA A 246 15.37 1.48 -9.69
N ALA A 247 15.65 2.77 -9.44
CA ALA A 247 16.45 3.20 -8.32
C ALA A 247 15.81 2.88 -6.97
N LEU A 248 14.49 3.04 -6.82
CA LEU A 248 13.75 2.68 -5.61
C LEU A 248 13.69 1.18 -5.36
N LYS A 249 13.81 0.36 -6.40
CA LYS A 249 13.77 -1.12 -6.34
C LYS A 249 15.16 -1.76 -6.26
N ASP A 250 16.21 -0.97 -6.36
CA ASP A 250 17.57 -1.49 -6.37
C ASP A 250 17.90 -2.20 -5.04
N PRO A 251 18.15 -3.53 -5.06
CA PRO A 251 18.47 -4.28 -3.86
C PRO A 251 19.71 -3.78 -3.13
N ALA A 252 20.66 -3.14 -3.85
CA ALA A 252 21.87 -2.60 -3.26
C ALA A 252 21.59 -1.47 -2.28
N HIS A 253 20.47 -0.75 -2.47
CA HIS A 253 20.07 0.40 -1.64
C HIS A 253 18.91 0.09 -0.68
N ARG A 254 18.45 -1.15 -0.60
CA ARG A 254 17.34 -1.54 0.27
C ARG A 254 17.56 -1.16 1.73
N ASN A 255 18.80 -1.32 2.20
CA ASN A 255 19.19 -1.04 3.59
C ASN A 255 19.85 0.34 3.76
N ASP A 256 19.82 1.18 2.74
CA ASP A 256 20.35 2.54 2.77
C ASP A 256 19.24 3.54 3.10
N ARG A 257 19.21 4.01 4.35
CA ARG A 257 18.22 4.99 4.81
C ARG A 257 18.33 6.31 4.03
N ASP A 258 19.53 6.67 3.60
CA ASP A 258 19.81 7.95 2.97
C ASP A 258 19.79 7.89 1.44
N HIS A 259 19.30 6.78 0.88
CA HIS A 259 19.10 6.65 -0.57
C HIS A 259 18.07 7.65 -1.10
N VAL A 260 16.94 7.83 -0.40
CA VAL A 260 15.89 8.80 -0.72
C VAL A 260 15.27 9.37 0.57
N ASP A 261 14.80 10.62 0.53
CA ASP A 261 14.20 11.29 1.68
C ASP A 261 12.68 11.41 1.57
N ILE A 262 12.19 11.80 0.39
CA ILE A 262 10.77 12.00 0.14
C ILE A 262 10.39 11.31 -1.18
N ILE A 263 9.26 10.62 -1.18
CA ILE A 263 8.64 10.05 -2.38
C ILE A 263 7.32 10.77 -2.60
N ILE A 264 7.12 11.34 -3.79
CA ILE A 264 5.86 11.97 -4.17
C ILE A 264 5.17 11.08 -5.20
N ALA A 265 3.91 10.71 -4.95
CA ALA A 265 3.17 9.78 -5.78
C ALA A 265 1.70 10.20 -5.94
N LEU A 266 1.07 9.78 -7.03
CA LEU A 266 -0.36 9.97 -7.26
C LEU A 266 -1.17 8.92 -6.51
N GLY A 267 -2.21 9.36 -5.81
CA GLY A 267 -3.21 8.49 -5.20
C GLY A 267 -2.59 7.37 -4.36
N MET A 268 -2.96 6.14 -4.64
CA MET A 268 -2.20 4.97 -4.19
C MET A 268 -1.04 4.77 -5.15
N ALA A 269 0.18 4.89 -4.65
CA ALA A 269 1.32 4.39 -5.39
C ALA A 269 1.16 2.88 -5.54
N LYS A 270 0.64 2.45 -6.69
CA LYS A 270 0.51 1.02 -7.06
C LYS A 270 1.88 0.40 -7.37
N GLU A 271 2.94 1.16 -7.17
CA GLU A 271 4.30 0.74 -7.49
C GLU A 271 4.80 -0.24 -6.43
N GLY A 272 5.17 -1.40 -6.90
CA GLY A 272 5.69 -2.48 -6.06
C GLY A 272 7.14 -2.24 -5.61
N PHE A 273 7.39 -1.19 -4.82
CA PHE A 273 8.64 -1.00 -4.13
C PHE A 273 8.45 -1.18 -2.62
N ASP A 274 9.45 -1.72 -1.96
CA ASP A 274 9.46 -1.96 -0.52
C ASP A 274 10.45 -1.00 0.15
N TRP A 275 9.94 0.16 0.60
CA TRP A 275 10.72 1.17 1.28
C TRP A 275 10.46 1.14 2.77
N ILE A 276 11.30 0.44 3.50
CA ILE A 276 11.14 0.20 4.95
C ILE A 276 11.34 1.48 5.79
N TRP A 277 12.02 2.48 5.24
CA TRP A 277 12.41 3.70 5.93
C TRP A 277 11.30 4.73 6.07
N CYS A 278 10.14 4.54 5.44
CA CYS A 278 9.02 5.48 5.51
C CYS A 278 8.57 5.70 6.96
N GLU A 279 8.82 6.90 7.49
CA GLU A 279 8.42 7.34 8.84
C GLU A 279 7.09 8.10 8.82
N HIS A 280 6.76 8.72 7.69
CA HIS A 280 5.55 9.52 7.54
C HIS A 280 4.85 9.22 6.21
N ALA A 281 3.61 8.81 6.26
CA ALA A 281 2.73 8.70 5.10
C ALA A 281 1.72 9.87 5.14
N LEU A 282 1.84 10.78 4.19
CA LEU A 282 1.01 11.97 4.06
C LEU A 282 0.07 11.82 2.86
N THR A 283 -1.23 11.98 3.07
CA THR A 283 -2.23 11.84 2.02
C THR A 283 -3.10 13.07 1.95
N VAL A 284 -3.65 13.35 0.77
CA VAL A 284 -4.56 14.48 0.52
C VAL A 284 -5.91 13.98 0.03
N GLY A 285 -6.96 14.58 0.56
CA GLY A 285 -8.35 14.36 0.16
C GLY A 285 -9.07 13.28 0.97
N TYR A 286 -10.38 13.25 0.79
CA TYR A 286 -11.23 12.24 1.43
C TYR A 286 -11.03 10.90 0.74
N ARG A 287 -10.69 9.90 1.53
CA ARG A 287 -10.53 8.53 1.07
C ARG A 287 -11.74 7.70 1.51
N SER A 288 -12.49 7.22 0.54
CA SER A 288 -13.68 6.38 0.79
C SER A 288 -13.32 4.93 1.03
N SER A 289 -12.16 4.47 0.54
CA SER A 289 -11.72 3.08 0.69
C SER A 289 -10.86 2.91 1.93
N LEU A 290 -11.38 2.17 2.90
CA LEU A 290 -10.64 1.78 4.10
C LEU A 290 -9.41 0.94 3.76
N THR A 291 -9.53 0.04 2.78
CA THR A 291 -8.42 -0.80 2.29
C THR A 291 -7.26 0.07 1.78
N GLU A 292 -7.56 1.15 1.06
CA GLU A 292 -6.57 2.12 0.60
C GLU A 292 -5.78 2.75 1.76
N ILE A 293 -6.51 3.20 2.77
CA ILE A 293 -5.90 3.81 3.96
C ILE A 293 -4.99 2.81 4.68
N ILE A 294 -5.44 1.56 4.83
CA ILE A 294 -4.66 0.50 5.48
C ILE A 294 -3.40 0.16 4.70
N GLN A 295 -3.48 0.10 3.38
CA GLN A 295 -2.31 -0.14 2.53
C GLN A 295 -1.28 1.00 2.64
N ILE A 296 -1.74 2.25 2.71
CA ILE A 296 -0.86 3.41 2.92
C ILE A 296 -0.21 3.36 4.31
N ILE A 297 -1.00 3.09 5.34
CA ILE A 297 -0.48 2.90 6.71
C ILE A 297 0.53 1.76 6.73
N GLY A 298 0.25 0.64 6.07
CA GLY A 298 1.14 -0.51 5.96
C GLY A 298 2.51 -0.18 5.36
N ARG A 299 2.60 0.82 4.48
CA ARG A 299 3.89 1.30 3.96
C ARG A 299 4.70 2.04 5.01
N ALA A 300 4.05 2.86 5.84
CA ALA A 300 4.72 3.59 6.91
C ALA A 300 5.09 2.69 8.10
N THR A 301 4.42 1.56 8.27
CA THR A 301 4.60 0.68 9.42
C THR A 301 5.51 -0.52 9.15
N ARG A 302 6.44 -0.40 8.22
CA ARG A 302 7.54 -1.36 8.07
C ARG A 302 8.55 -1.16 9.19
N ASP A 303 9.07 -2.27 9.72
CA ASP A 303 10.14 -2.22 10.73
C ASP A 303 11.48 -1.84 10.09
N ALA A 304 12.20 -0.92 10.72
CA ALA A 304 13.52 -0.52 10.24
C ALA A 304 14.39 -0.03 11.42
N PRO A 305 15.72 -0.20 11.35
CA PRO A 305 16.61 0.26 12.41
C PRO A 305 16.43 1.75 12.75
N ASN A 306 16.39 2.06 14.05
CA ASN A 306 16.20 3.42 14.58
C ASN A 306 14.88 4.12 14.23
N LYS A 307 13.88 3.37 13.79
CA LYS A 307 12.54 3.86 13.49
C LYS A 307 11.56 3.48 14.59
N GLU A 308 11.47 4.31 15.61
CA GLU A 308 10.62 4.04 16.79
C GLU A 308 9.13 4.28 16.55
N SER A 309 8.80 5.22 15.65
CA SER A 309 7.42 5.57 15.36
C SER A 309 7.18 5.80 13.87
N ALA A 310 5.95 5.56 13.45
CA ALA A 310 5.44 5.94 12.14
C ALA A 310 4.26 6.88 12.30
N THR A 311 4.05 7.76 11.33
CA THR A 311 2.94 8.70 11.31
C THR A 311 2.17 8.55 10.00
N PHE A 312 0.85 8.49 10.09
CA PHE A 312 -0.05 8.65 8.96
C PHE A 312 -0.82 9.96 9.15
N THR A 313 -0.77 10.86 8.17
CA THR A 313 -1.53 12.11 8.20
C THR A 313 -2.40 12.22 6.97
N ASN A 314 -3.69 12.48 7.17
CA ASN A 314 -4.62 12.75 6.09
C ASN A 314 -5.04 14.22 6.09
N LEU A 315 -4.76 14.94 5.00
CA LEU A 315 -5.18 16.32 4.78
C LEU A 315 -6.59 16.33 4.19
N ILE A 316 -7.52 16.96 4.86
CA ILE A 316 -8.94 17.04 4.46
C ILE A 316 -9.35 18.49 4.29
N ALA A 317 -9.92 18.83 3.12
CA ALA A 317 -10.53 20.14 2.93
C ALA A 317 -11.66 20.33 3.95
N GLU A 318 -11.69 21.49 4.61
CA GLU A 318 -12.77 21.83 5.55
C GLU A 318 -14.12 21.73 4.82
N PRO A 319 -15.00 20.82 5.29
CA PRO A 319 -16.32 20.72 4.70
C PRO A 319 -17.19 21.89 5.20
N ASP A 320 -18.13 22.32 4.40
CA ASP A 320 -19.22 23.23 4.80
C ASP A 320 -20.19 22.60 5.83
N ALA A 321 -19.77 21.48 6.43
CA ALA A 321 -20.55 20.71 7.39
C ALA A 321 -20.29 21.17 8.84
N SER A 322 -21.25 20.90 9.72
CA SER A 322 -21.10 21.22 11.14
C SER A 322 -19.93 20.43 11.75
N GLU A 323 -19.24 21.03 12.72
CA GLU A 323 -18.12 20.40 13.44
C GLU A 323 -18.48 19.01 13.99
N ALA A 324 -19.71 18.80 14.45
CA ALA A 324 -20.18 17.52 14.94
C ALA A 324 -20.24 16.41 13.86
N ALA A 325 -20.65 16.77 12.63
CA ALA A 325 -20.69 15.83 11.52
C ALA A 325 -19.28 15.42 11.08
N VAL A 326 -18.34 16.37 11.07
CA VAL A 326 -16.93 16.11 10.76
C VAL A 326 -16.30 15.20 11.80
N VAL A 327 -16.47 15.50 13.07
CA VAL A 327 -15.98 14.67 14.19
C VAL A 327 -16.59 13.28 14.15
N GLY A 328 -17.88 13.15 13.81
CA GLY A 328 -18.55 11.86 13.63
C GLY A 328 -17.88 11.02 12.53
N ALA A 329 -17.69 11.60 11.34
CA ALA A 329 -17.07 10.91 10.20
C ALA A 329 -15.62 10.47 10.48
N ILE A 330 -14.83 11.31 11.17
CA ILE A 330 -13.47 10.97 11.59
C ILE A 330 -13.48 9.82 12.57
N ASN A 331 -14.36 9.87 13.58
CA ASN A 331 -14.49 8.81 14.57
C ASN A 331 -14.83 7.47 13.91
N ASP A 332 -15.73 7.48 12.95
CA ASP A 332 -16.12 6.25 12.24
C ASP A 332 -14.97 5.72 11.37
N THR A 333 -14.22 6.61 10.73
CA THR A 333 -12.99 6.21 9.99
C THR A 333 -11.93 5.65 10.92
N LEU A 334 -11.67 6.27 12.06
CA LEU A 334 -10.71 5.79 13.06
C LEU A 334 -11.11 4.43 13.66
N LYS A 335 -12.41 4.25 13.95
CA LYS A 335 -12.94 2.96 14.40
C LYS A 335 -12.75 1.89 13.35
N ALA A 336 -13.04 2.22 12.10
CA ALA A 336 -12.89 1.30 10.98
C ALA A 336 -11.41 0.91 10.75
N ILE A 337 -10.49 1.88 10.85
CA ILE A 337 -9.04 1.63 10.79
C ILE A 337 -8.62 0.73 11.96
N ALA A 338 -9.03 1.05 13.18
CA ALA A 338 -8.70 0.27 14.35
C ALA A 338 -9.25 -1.17 14.25
N ALA A 339 -10.50 -1.35 13.83
CA ALA A 339 -11.09 -2.66 13.60
C ALA A 339 -10.34 -3.47 12.54
N SER A 340 -9.94 -2.84 11.43
CA SER A 340 -9.22 -3.51 10.35
C SER A 340 -7.78 -3.85 10.72
N LEU A 341 -7.09 -2.99 11.46
CA LEU A 341 -5.71 -3.24 11.89
C LEU A 341 -5.64 -4.26 13.02
N LEU A 342 -6.61 -4.29 13.92
CA LEU A 342 -6.61 -5.17 15.07
C LEU A 342 -7.32 -6.50 14.81
N MET A 343 -8.13 -6.59 13.75
CA MET A 343 -8.99 -7.74 13.42
C MET A 343 -9.80 -8.26 14.62
N GLU A 344 -9.91 -7.46 15.66
CA GLU A 344 -10.73 -7.73 16.83
C GLU A 344 -12.08 -7.04 16.63
N GLN A 345 -13.16 -7.71 17.05
CA GLN A 345 -14.43 -7.06 17.33
C GLN A 345 -14.23 -6.19 18.59
N VAL A 346 -13.45 -5.15 18.45
CA VAL A 346 -13.30 -4.18 19.52
C VAL A 346 -14.64 -3.48 19.63
N LEU A 347 -15.30 -3.68 20.76
CA LEU A 347 -16.34 -2.77 21.23
C LEU A 347 -15.70 -1.38 21.22
N ALA A 348 -15.98 -0.63 20.14
CA ALA A 348 -15.24 0.55 19.76
C ALA A 348 -15.09 1.51 20.94
N PRO A 349 -13.87 1.81 21.40
CA PRO A 349 -13.68 2.79 22.45
C PRO A 349 -14.28 4.13 21.97
N ARG A 350 -15.01 4.81 22.83
CA ARG A 350 -15.43 6.19 22.55
C ARG A 350 -14.20 7.07 22.68
N PHE A 351 -13.66 7.51 21.54
CA PHE A 351 -12.61 8.51 21.53
C PHE A 351 -13.25 9.86 21.88
N THR A 352 -12.81 10.49 22.96
CA THR A 352 -13.17 11.85 23.32
C THR A 352 -12.05 12.77 22.84
N PHE A 353 -12.35 13.65 21.91
CA PHE A 353 -11.38 14.62 21.38
C PHE A 353 -11.55 15.95 22.11
N PRO A 354 -10.52 16.47 22.80
CA PRO A 354 -10.57 17.82 23.30
C PRO A 354 -10.51 18.79 22.11
N ALA A 355 -11.55 19.60 21.95
CA ALA A 355 -11.53 20.69 20.99
C ALA A 355 -10.52 21.76 21.45
N ARG A 356 -9.31 21.78 20.88
CA ARG A 356 -8.40 22.91 21.03
C ARG A 356 -8.72 23.93 19.95
N ARG A 357 -9.13 25.13 20.36
CA ARG A 357 -9.32 26.30 19.52
C ARG A 357 -7.99 26.97 19.16
N THR A 358 -7.09 26.26 18.50
CA THR A 358 -5.87 26.86 17.93
C THR A 358 -5.63 26.26 16.56
N CYS A 359 -5.39 27.09 15.57
CA CYS A 359 -4.95 26.71 14.23
C CYS A 359 -3.61 26.00 14.30
N GLY A 360 -3.62 24.68 14.35
CA GLY A 360 -2.46 23.81 14.36
C GLY A 360 -2.86 22.36 14.06
N PRO A 361 -1.92 21.50 13.64
CA PRO A 361 -2.20 20.12 13.31
C PRO A 361 -2.82 19.41 14.52
N ARG A 362 -3.94 18.71 14.29
CA ARG A 362 -4.57 17.86 15.30
C ARG A 362 -4.02 16.46 15.11
N THR A 363 -3.09 16.06 15.96
CA THR A 363 -2.55 14.70 16.03
C THR A 363 -3.28 13.91 17.11
N PHE A 364 -3.63 12.68 16.78
CA PHE A 364 -4.19 11.70 17.71
C PHE A 364 -3.20 10.56 17.85
N ASP A 365 -2.62 10.42 19.01
CA ASP A 365 -1.66 9.35 19.27
C ASP A 365 -2.41 8.08 19.68
N ILE A 366 -2.41 7.07 18.79
CA ILE A 366 -2.77 5.71 19.18
C ILE A 366 -1.49 5.03 19.62
N VAL A 367 -1.22 5.07 20.92
CA VAL A 367 -0.06 4.40 21.51
C VAL A 367 -0.45 2.94 21.77
N PHE A 368 0.13 2.01 21.02
CA PHE A 368 0.06 0.59 21.32
C PHE A 368 1.08 0.27 22.41
N GLY A 369 0.65 0.33 23.67
CA GLY A 369 1.51 0.00 24.81
C GLY A 369 1.79 -1.50 24.85
N SER A 370 3.05 -1.92 24.69
CA SER A 370 3.48 -3.25 25.07
C SER A 370 3.34 -3.41 26.58
N ARG A 371 2.36 -4.19 27.05
CA ARG A 371 2.38 -4.66 28.44
C ARG A 371 3.53 -5.65 28.58
N ASN A 372 4.63 -5.19 29.15
CA ASN A 372 5.63 -6.09 29.74
C ASN A 372 4.91 -6.99 30.75
N ARG A 373 4.65 -8.24 30.38
CA ARG A 373 4.38 -9.28 31.37
C ARG A 373 5.71 -9.62 32.03
N SER A 374 6.05 -8.90 33.10
CA SER A 374 7.00 -9.40 34.07
C SER A 374 6.39 -10.67 34.69
N ALA A 375 6.88 -11.81 34.22
CA ALA A 375 6.60 -13.08 34.87
C ALA A 375 7.30 -13.07 36.24
N THR A 376 6.59 -12.69 37.31
CA THR A 376 6.94 -13.07 38.65
C THR A 376 6.54 -14.53 38.79
N ARG A 377 7.55 -15.41 38.74
CA ARG A 377 7.43 -16.75 39.32
C ARG A 377 7.51 -16.56 40.83
N GLY A 378 6.47 -16.91 41.54
CA GLY A 378 6.39 -17.26 42.93
C GLY A 378 5.77 -18.64 43.01
#